data_ab2e5e88b4ef0487d5e5c7f73277308a
#
_entry.id   ab2e5e88b4ef0487d5e5c7f73277308a
#
_cell.length_a   1.000
_cell.length_b   1.000
_cell.length_c   1.000
_cell.angle_alpha   90.00
_cell.angle_beta   90.00
_cell.angle_gamma   90.00
#
_symmetry.space_group_name_H-M   'P 1'
#
loop_
_entity.id
_entity.type
_entity.pdbx_description
1 polymer ?
#
loop_
_entity_poly.entity_id
_entity_poly.type
_entity_poly.pdbx_seq_one_letter_code
_entity_poly.pdbx_strand_id
1 'polypeptide(L)'
;HHGLAMQGVDSTFIVNELNFTKAEAEIQGFMFSAFVRNDSLIMLEQKEEIKREYPVIHALGGKYIYYFLTPFENGRLQVLPLAYDLKKAEWYNTPASAVRHFVDPLEDEELDWHNFAYTFNTSCHSCHVSQLENNYDHESDQYITTWREAGINCETCHGPSQDHVEIFRKIKDGEVPEDIGLIVTKTFTHEQHNSSCAPCHAKMRSLPLSYPPGERFFDHFDLVTLEDPDFYPDGRDLGENYTMTGWHQGACAQSGLLDCIHCHTSSGRYRFANENHNGACLPCHEENVNNIWTHSHHPVGTEDLKCISCHMPKTTFARMDRSDHSMRPPMPATTIAFESPNACNI
;
A
#
# COMPACT_ATOMS: atom_id res chain seq x y z
N HIS A 1 -1.59 -9.66 7.43
CA HIS A 1 -1.41 -8.91 6.19
C HIS A 1 -0.37 -7.80 6.36
N HIS A 2 -0.54 -6.90 7.31
CA HIS A 2 0.43 -5.84 7.57
C HIS A 2 1.80 -6.39 7.99
N GLY A 3 1.85 -7.42 8.85
CA GLY A 3 3.09 -8.08 9.23
C GLY A 3 3.88 -8.74 8.09
N LEU A 4 3.25 -8.92 6.91
CA LEU A 4 3.91 -9.44 5.70
C LEU A 4 4.28 -8.33 4.70
N ALA A 5 4.17 -7.04 5.10
CA ALA A 5 4.48 -5.93 4.20
C ALA A 5 5.94 -5.96 3.70
N MET A 6 6.84 -6.49 4.52
CA MET A 6 8.22 -6.83 4.13
C MET A 6 8.62 -8.16 4.74
N GLN A 7 9.37 -8.98 4.01
CA GLN A 7 9.82 -10.30 4.42
C GLN A 7 11.28 -10.51 4.02
N GLY A 8 12.02 -11.29 4.80
CA GLY A 8 13.33 -11.78 4.39
C GLY A 8 13.18 -12.82 3.27
N VAL A 9 14.09 -12.81 2.32
CA VAL A 9 14.13 -13.78 1.22
C VAL A 9 15.10 -14.89 1.58
N ASP A 10 14.57 -15.96 2.19
CA ASP A 10 15.29 -17.20 2.49
C ASP A 10 14.84 -18.37 1.59
N SER A 11 15.41 -19.55 1.79
CA SER A 11 15.06 -20.74 1.01
C SER A 11 13.60 -21.13 1.15
N THR A 12 12.97 -20.91 2.30
CA THR A 12 11.56 -21.20 2.55
C THR A 12 10.67 -20.25 1.75
N PHE A 13 10.97 -18.95 1.77
CA PHE A 13 10.29 -17.96 0.96
C PHE A 13 10.40 -18.29 -0.54
N ILE A 14 11.61 -18.58 -1.01
CA ILE A 14 11.89 -18.88 -2.42
C ILE A 14 11.04 -20.05 -2.92
N VAL A 15 11.00 -21.16 -2.16
CA VAL A 15 10.28 -22.38 -2.55
C VAL A 15 8.76 -22.22 -2.50
N ASN A 16 8.25 -21.49 -1.51
CA ASN A 16 6.81 -21.39 -1.29
C ASN A 16 6.14 -20.29 -2.11
N GLU A 17 6.86 -19.21 -2.40
CA GLU A 17 6.26 -17.98 -2.93
C GLU A 17 6.58 -17.73 -4.41
N LEU A 18 7.65 -18.32 -4.96
CA LEU A 18 8.14 -17.97 -6.29
C LEU A 18 8.09 -19.14 -7.28
N ASN A 19 7.79 -18.80 -8.53
CA ASN A 19 7.92 -19.68 -9.68
C ASN A 19 8.94 -19.08 -10.65
N PHE A 20 9.94 -19.87 -11.05
CA PHE A 20 11.02 -19.44 -11.93
C PHE A 20 10.78 -19.71 -13.41
N THR A 21 9.58 -20.08 -13.80
CA THR A 21 9.21 -20.17 -15.21
C THR A 21 9.29 -18.79 -15.85
N LYS A 22 10.17 -18.62 -16.84
CA LYS A 22 10.43 -17.33 -17.52
C LYS A 22 10.79 -16.21 -16.54
N ALA A 23 11.70 -16.47 -15.60
CA ALA A 23 12.19 -15.50 -14.63
C ALA A 23 13.19 -14.52 -15.27
N GLU A 24 12.81 -13.89 -16.39
CA GLU A 24 13.65 -12.96 -17.15
C GLU A 24 12.80 -11.90 -17.87
N ALA A 25 13.35 -10.70 -18.04
CA ALA A 25 12.79 -9.62 -18.85
C ALA A 25 13.88 -8.71 -19.37
N GLU A 26 13.66 -8.13 -20.55
CA GLU A 26 14.47 -6.99 -21.02
C GLU A 26 13.95 -5.72 -20.36
N ILE A 27 14.81 -4.99 -19.67
CA ILE A 27 14.49 -3.79 -18.91
C ILE A 27 15.57 -2.74 -19.20
N GLN A 28 15.18 -1.61 -19.79
CA GLN A 28 16.06 -0.48 -20.08
C GLN A 28 17.32 -0.88 -20.88
N GLY A 29 17.16 -1.85 -21.80
CA GLY A 29 18.20 -2.34 -22.69
C GLY A 29 19.19 -3.31 -22.05
N PHE A 30 18.88 -3.82 -20.86
CA PHE A 30 19.58 -4.93 -20.21
C PHE A 30 18.65 -6.13 -20.07
N MET A 31 19.19 -7.34 -20.15
CA MET A 31 18.46 -8.56 -19.79
C MET A 31 18.62 -8.79 -18.29
N PHE A 32 17.50 -8.79 -17.58
CA PHE A 32 17.42 -9.19 -16.17
C PHE A 32 16.90 -10.59 -16.04
N SER A 33 17.53 -11.41 -15.21
CA SER A 33 17.05 -12.76 -14.89
C SER A 33 17.20 -13.08 -13.40
N ALA A 34 16.24 -13.82 -12.84
CA ALA A 34 16.27 -14.25 -11.46
C ALA A 34 16.52 -15.77 -11.38
N PHE A 35 17.42 -16.19 -10.50
CA PHE A 35 17.75 -17.59 -10.27
C PHE A 35 18.20 -17.83 -8.83
N VAL A 36 18.21 -19.09 -8.43
CA VAL A 36 18.67 -19.52 -7.10
C VAL A 36 20.07 -20.09 -7.18
N ARG A 37 20.95 -19.65 -6.28
CA ARG A 37 22.30 -20.18 -6.10
C ARG A 37 22.63 -20.25 -4.59
N ASN A 38 22.98 -21.45 -4.11
CA ASN A 38 23.31 -21.68 -2.70
C ASN A 38 22.20 -21.16 -1.75
N ASP A 39 20.95 -21.54 -2.00
CA ASP A 39 19.76 -21.15 -1.24
C ASP A 39 19.49 -19.63 -1.19
N SER A 40 20.15 -18.87 -2.04
CA SER A 40 19.97 -17.42 -2.17
C SER A 40 19.37 -17.06 -3.51
N LEU A 41 18.41 -16.14 -3.51
CA LEU A 41 17.88 -15.55 -4.74
C LEU A 41 18.85 -14.49 -5.26
N ILE A 42 19.25 -14.63 -6.52
CA ILE A 42 20.15 -13.70 -7.21
C ILE A 42 19.43 -13.15 -8.43
N MET A 43 19.56 -11.86 -8.65
CA MET A 43 19.16 -11.22 -9.89
C MET A 43 20.39 -10.85 -10.71
N LEU A 44 20.44 -11.28 -11.97
CA LEU A 44 21.51 -11.01 -12.91
C LEU A 44 21.06 -9.92 -13.89
N GLU A 45 21.84 -8.86 -14.00
CA GLU A 45 21.79 -7.86 -15.05
C GLU A 45 22.85 -8.18 -16.09
N GLN A 46 22.46 -8.28 -17.36
CA GLN A 46 23.38 -8.62 -18.45
C GLN A 46 23.14 -7.76 -19.69
N LYS A 47 24.22 -7.22 -20.24
CA LYS A 47 24.23 -6.58 -21.56
C LYS A 47 25.61 -6.78 -22.19
N GLU A 48 25.69 -7.47 -23.32
CA GLU A 48 26.93 -7.83 -23.99
C GLU A 48 27.92 -8.52 -23.03
N GLU A 49 29.09 -7.93 -22.78
CA GLU A 49 30.11 -8.41 -21.84
C GLU A 49 29.87 -7.99 -20.39
N ILE A 50 28.92 -7.07 -20.14
CA ILE A 50 28.61 -6.57 -18.80
C ILE A 50 27.72 -7.57 -18.10
N LYS A 51 28.16 -8.02 -16.92
CA LYS A 51 27.37 -8.86 -16.02
C LYS A 51 27.49 -8.33 -14.61
N ARG A 52 26.34 -8.11 -13.95
CA ARG A 52 26.26 -7.72 -12.55
C ARG A 52 25.27 -8.60 -11.83
N GLU A 53 25.64 -9.07 -10.65
CA GLU A 53 24.78 -9.89 -9.81
C GLU A 53 24.36 -9.11 -8.58
N TYR A 54 23.08 -9.18 -8.26
CA TYR A 54 22.46 -8.52 -7.12
C TYR A 54 21.85 -9.58 -6.21
N PRO A 55 22.35 -9.74 -4.96
CA PRO A 55 21.72 -10.62 -3.99
C PRO A 55 20.39 -10.01 -3.55
N VAL A 56 19.33 -10.81 -3.57
CA VAL A 56 18.02 -10.37 -3.08
C VAL A 56 17.91 -10.72 -1.61
N ILE A 57 17.69 -9.71 -0.76
CA ILE A 57 17.66 -9.90 0.69
C ILE A 57 16.27 -9.74 1.31
N HIS A 58 15.41 -8.91 0.70
CA HIS A 58 14.05 -8.70 1.15
C HIS A 58 13.06 -8.66 0.00
N ALA A 59 11.81 -9.01 0.29
CA ALA A 59 10.66 -8.84 -0.59
C ALA A 59 9.65 -7.89 0.07
N LEU A 60 9.18 -6.90 -0.68
CA LEU A 60 8.13 -5.97 -0.29
C LEU A 60 6.80 -6.41 -0.89
N GLY A 61 5.72 -6.37 -0.10
CA GLY A 61 4.38 -6.75 -0.55
C GLY A 61 3.96 -8.12 -0.06
N GLY A 62 3.19 -8.88 -0.88
CA GLY A 62 2.70 -10.22 -0.49
C GLY A 62 1.18 -10.40 -0.62
N LYS A 63 0.49 -9.44 -1.25
CA LYS A 63 -0.93 -9.56 -1.59
C LYS A 63 -1.17 -9.66 -3.09
N TYR A 64 -0.46 -8.84 -3.86
CA TYR A 64 -0.59 -8.75 -5.31
C TYR A 64 0.73 -9.02 -6.02
N ILE A 65 1.80 -8.44 -5.48
CA ILE A 65 3.13 -8.44 -6.08
C ILE A 65 4.20 -8.59 -4.99
N TYR A 66 5.41 -8.97 -5.43
CA TYR A 66 6.64 -8.80 -4.69
C TYR A 66 7.57 -7.87 -5.47
N TYR A 67 8.03 -6.78 -4.82
CA TYR A 67 9.24 -6.07 -5.19
C TYR A 67 10.41 -6.60 -4.38
N PHE A 68 11.59 -6.63 -4.97
CA PHE A 68 12.78 -7.20 -4.34
C PHE A 68 13.81 -6.13 -4.03
N LEU A 69 14.46 -6.25 -2.87
CA LEU A 69 15.50 -5.32 -2.41
C LEU A 69 16.87 -5.98 -2.46
N THR A 70 17.85 -5.19 -2.91
CA THR A 70 19.28 -5.52 -2.88
C THR A 70 20.06 -4.45 -2.11
N PRO A 71 21.14 -4.82 -1.39
CA PRO A 71 22.12 -3.83 -0.93
C PRO A 71 22.73 -3.07 -2.10
N PHE A 72 22.86 -1.76 -1.94
CA PHE A 72 23.36 -0.89 -2.99
C PHE A 72 24.38 0.11 -2.42
N GLU A 73 24.96 0.95 -3.28
CA GLU A 73 25.95 1.95 -2.90
C GLU A 73 25.47 2.85 -1.77
N ASN A 74 26.37 3.35 -0.96
CA ASN A 74 26.11 4.26 0.16
C ASN A 74 25.12 3.73 1.20
N GLY A 75 25.10 2.41 1.42
CA GLY A 75 24.18 1.77 2.38
C GLY A 75 22.71 1.81 1.98
N ARG A 76 22.40 2.17 0.73
CA ARG A 76 21.05 2.11 0.19
C ARG A 76 20.57 0.66 0.08
N LEU A 77 19.27 0.49 0.23
CA LEU A 77 18.55 -0.69 -0.23
C LEU A 77 17.74 -0.26 -1.45
N GLN A 78 18.02 -0.87 -2.58
CA GLN A 78 17.44 -0.51 -3.88
C GLN A 78 16.41 -1.54 -4.32
N VAL A 79 15.27 -1.09 -4.84
CA VAL A 79 14.29 -1.96 -5.49
C VAL A 79 14.85 -2.41 -6.83
N LEU A 80 14.91 -3.72 -7.03
CA LEU A 80 15.34 -4.32 -8.28
C LEU A 80 14.28 -4.19 -9.37
N PRO A 81 14.66 -4.06 -10.63
CA PRO A 81 13.71 -3.76 -11.71
C PRO A 81 12.86 -4.95 -12.16
N LEU A 82 13.16 -6.18 -11.71
CA LEU A 82 12.37 -7.36 -12.00
C LEU A 82 11.56 -7.75 -10.76
N ALA A 83 10.24 -7.67 -10.86
CA ALA A 83 9.29 -7.96 -9.79
C ALA A 83 8.46 -9.21 -10.11
N TYR A 84 7.68 -9.70 -9.13
CA TYR A 84 6.87 -10.91 -9.26
C TYR A 84 5.39 -10.63 -8.98
N ASP A 85 4.53 -11.01 -9.93
CA ASP A 85 3.07 -10.93 -9.82
C ASP A 85 2.52 -12.22 -9.21
N LEU A 86 1.95 -12.12 -8.01
CA LEU A 86 1.43 -13.26 -7.26
C LEU A 86 0.17 -13.88 -7.87
N LYS A 87 -0.67 -13.08 -8.53
CA LYS A 87 -1.91 -13.58 -9.14
C LYS A 87 -1.64 -14.34 -10.42
N LYS A 88 -0.68 -13.88 -11.22
CA LYS A 88 -0.32 -14.47 -12.51
C LYS A 88 0.81 -15.47 -12.41
N ALA A 89 1.50 -15.52 -11.26
CA ALA A 89 2.72 -16.30 -11.03
C ALA A 89 3.79 -16.03 -12.10
N GLU A 90 4.03 -14.74 -12.42
CA GLU A 90 4.96 -14.31 -13.45
C GLU A 90 5.87 -13.17 -13.01
N TRP A 91 7.07 -13.15 -13.57
CA TRP A 91 8.04 -12.05 -13.43
C TRP A 91 7.73 -10.93 -14.42
N TYR A 92 7.97 -9.68 -14.02
CA TYR A 92 7.66 -8.53 -14.87
C TYR A 92 8.57 -7.33 -14.62
N ASN A 93 8.63 -6.42 -15.60
CA ASN A 93 9.37 -5.17 -15.57
C ASN A 93 8.68 -4.17 -14.61
N THR A 94 9.35 -3.85 -13.49
CA THR A 94 8.86 -2.89 -12.48
C THR A 94 8.76 -1.48 -13.05
N PRO A 95 9.82 -0.86 -13.61
CA PRO A 95 9.78 0.46 -14.22
C PRO A 95 8.62 0.62 -15.22
N ALA A 96 8.51 -0.26 -16.19
CA ALA A 96 7.44 -0.19 -17.19
C ALA A 96 6.03 -0.29 -16.60
N SER A 97 5.86 -1.02 -15.49
CA SER A 97 4.55 -1.15 -14.85
C SER A 97 4.15 0.07 -14.02
N ALA A 98 5.10 0.93 -13.68
CA ALA A 98 4.93 2.10 -12.83
C ALA A 98 5.00 3.43 -13.62
N VAL A 99 4.86 3.37 -14.93
CA VAL A 99 4.72 4.57 -15.77
C VAL A 99 3.39 5.23 -15.46
N ARG A 100 3.45 6.54 -15.22
CA ARG A 100 2.26 7.38 -15.04
C ARG A 100 1.89 7.99 -16.38
N HIS A 101 0.64 7.90 -16.74
CA HIS A 101 0.12 8.48 -17.99
C HIS A 101 -0.33 9.91 -17.74
N PHE A 102 0.59 10.85 -17.79
CA PHE A 102 0.30 12.27 -17.68
C PHE A 102 -0.45 12.80 -18.92
N VAL A 103 -1.04 13.99 -18.80
CA VAL A 103 -1.72 14.69 -19.92
C VAL A 103 -0.73 15.01 -21.04
N ASP A 104 0.56 15.21 -20.74
CA ASP A 104 1.64 15.30 -21.71
C ASP A 104 2.35 13.95 -21.85
N PRO A 105 2.16 13.19 -22.93
CA PRO A 105 2.80 11.90 -23.14
C PRO A 105 4.34 11.96 -23.22
N LEU A 106 4.94 13.13 -23.39
CA LEU A 106 6.40 13.30 -23.35
C LEU A 106 6.99 13.12 -21.95
N GLU A 107 6.14 13.16 -20.91
CA GLU A 107 6.52 12.92 -19.52
C GLU A 107 6.31 11.45 -19.08
N ASP A 108 5.72 10.62 -19.95
CA ASP A 108 5.44 9.20 -19.70
C ASP A 108 6.67 8.33 -19.87
N GLU A 109 7.78 8.65 -19.20
CA GLU A 109 8.99 7.87 -19.26
C GLU A 109 9.15 6.90 -18.08
N GLU A 110 9.65 5.70 -18.38
CA GLU A 110 10.09 4.78 -17.36
C GLU A 110 11.25 5.39 -16.56
N LEU A 111 11.11 5.53 -15.25
CA LEU A 111 12.22 5.94 -14.40
C LEU A 111 13.31 4.88 -14.41
N ASP A 112 14.57 5.30 -14.54
CA ASP A 112 15.71 4.40 -14.34
C ASP A 112 15.61 3.74 -12.97
N TRP A 113 15.82 2.42 -12.91
CA TRP A 113 15.66 1.68 -11.66
C TRP A 113 16.65 2.07 -10.55
N HIS A 114 17.72 2.80 -10.89
CA HIS A 114 18.64 3.42 -9.92
C HIS A 114 18.11 4.73 -9.36
N ASN A 115 16.97 5.25 -9.87
CA ASN A 115 16.38 6.49 -9.40
C ASN A 115 16.07 6.42 -7.90
N PHE A 116 16.18 7.55 -7.21
CA PHE A 116 15.93 7.65 -5.77
C PHE A 116 14.51 7.22 -5.37
N ALA A 117 13.54 7.32 -6.27
CA ALA A 117 12.17 6.85 -6.04
C ALA A 117 12.09 5.35 -5.73
N TYR A 118 13.08 4.57 -6.19
CA TYR A 118 13.21 3.14 -5.89
C TYR A 118 14.15 2.84 -4.72
N THR A 119 14.58 3.86 -3.96
CA THR A 119 15.40 3.67 -2.76
C THR A 119 14.52 3.44 -1.54
N PHE A 120 14.63 2.25 -0.94
CA PHE A 120 13.84 1.86 0.23
C PHE A 120 14.02 2.81 1.43
N ASN A 121 15.27 3.24 1.69
CA ASN A 121 15.64 4.10 2.82
C ASN A 121 14.91 5.45 2.86
N THR A 122 14.36 5.91 1.74
CA THR A 122 13.69 7.21 1.62
C THR A 122 12.23 7.11 1.18
N SER A 123 11.85 6.04 0.46
CA SER A 123 10.57 6.01 -0.24
C SER A 123 9.61 4.92 0.24
N CYS A 124 10.10 3.74 0.65
CA CYS A 124 9.24 2.57 0.89
C CYS A 124 9.06 2.23 2.37
N HIS A 125 10.02 2.66 3.21
CA HIS A 125 10.18 2.20 4.58
C HIS A 125 8.96 2.41 5.48
N SER A 126 8.29 3.55 5.39
CA SER A 126 7.21 3.94 6.31
C SER A 126 6.03 2.95 6.32
N CYS A 127 5.79 2.27 5.19
CA CYS A 127 4.71 1.30 5.02
C CYS A 127 5.17 -0.16 5.14
N HIS A 128 6.49 -0.40 5.17
CA HIS A 128 7.03 -1.75 5.01
C HIS A 128 7.82 -2.27 6.21
N VAL A 129 8.24 -1.42 7.14
CA VAL A 129 8.92 -1.81 8.39
C VAL A 129 8.40 -1.04 9.59
N SER A 130 8.65 -1.57 10.78
CA SER A 130 8.27 -0.96 12.05
C SER A 130 9.47 -0.37 12.77
N GLN A 131 9.26 0.80 13.40
CA GLN A 131 10.24 1.55 14.18
C GLN A 131 11.57 1.70 13.42
N LEU A 132 11.48 2.34 12.25
CA LEU A 132 12.64 2.63 11.40
C LEU A 132 13.40 3.84 11.92
N GLU A 133 14.73 3.72 11.88
CA GLU A 133 15.67 4.83 12.02
C GLU A 133 16.51 4.90 10.74
N ASN A 134 16.38 6.01 10.02
CA ASN A 134 17.07 6.21 8.74
C ASN A 134 18.58 6.30 8.91
N ASN A 135 19.03 7.04 9.96
CA ASN A 135 20.43 7.20 10.37
C ASN A 135 21.35 7.59 9.19
N TYR A 136 20.89 8.53 8.34
CA TYR A 136 21.74 9.04 7.28
C TYR A 136 22.87 9.89 7.86
N ASP A 137 24.11 9.50 7.55
CA ASP A 137 25.31 10.24 7.94
C ASP A 137 25.76 11.15 6.80
N HIS A 138 25.64 12.47 7.02
CA HIS A 138 26.00 13.50 6.05
C HIS A 138 27.51 13.60 5.78
N GLU A 139 28.37 13.19 6.72
CA GLU A 139 29.81 13.29 6.57
C GLU A 139 30.37 12.20 5.66
N SER A 140 29.85 10.98 5.82
CA SER A 140 30.27 9.82 5.03
C SER A 140 29.39 9.57 3.81
N ASP A 141 28.27 10.28 3.63
CA ASP A 141 27.23 10.04 2.63
C ASP A 141 26.74 8.58 2.66
N GLN A 142 26.38 8.10 3.87
CA GLN A 142 25.97 6.71 4.09
C GLN A 142 24.62 6.62 4.80
N TYR A 143 23.80 5.68 4.37
CA TYR A 143 22.65 5.22 5.14
C TYR A 143 23.06 4.10 6.09
N ILE A 144 22.78 4.26 7.39
CA ILE A 144 22.94 3.24 8.44
C ILE A 144 21.53 2.87 8.94
N THR A 145 20.62 2.68 8.01
CA THR A 145 19.20 2.46 8.28
C THR A 145 18.97 1.18 9.06
N THR A 146 18.23 1.30 10.15
CA THR A 146 17.82 0.19 11.00
C THR A 146 16.32 0.18 11.20
N TRP A 147 15.75 -0.97 11.50
CA TRP A 147 14.35 -1.13 11.89
C TRP A 147 14.21 -2.22 12.94
N ARG A 148 13.16 -2.14 13.73
CA ARG A 148 12.90 -3.12 14.79
C ARG A 148 12.42 -4.43 14.21
N GLU A 149 11.53 -4.36 13.21
CA GLU A 149 10.88 -5.53 12.63
C GLU A 149 10.53 -5.28 11.17
N ALA A 150 10.75 -6.28 10.32
CA ALA A 150 10.24 -6.29 8.96
C ALA A 150 8.71 -6.49 8.99
N GLY A 151 7.98 -5.74 8.15
CA GLY A 151 6.54 -5.66 8.25
C GLY A 151 6.06 -4.72 9.36
N ILE A 152 4.74 -4.59 9.49
CA ILE A 152 4.10 -3.70 10.47
C ILE A 152 3.66 -4.50 11.68
N ASN A 153 4.26 -4.23 12.82
CA ASN A 153 4.01 -4.90 14.09
C ASN A 153 2.89 -4.23 14.92
N CYS A 154 2.59 -4.81 16.07
CA CYS A 154 1.54 -4.33 16.96
C CYS A 154 1.84 -2.93 17.53
N GLU A 155 3.10 -2.64 17.82
CA GLU A 155 3.53 -1.39 18.42
C GLU A 155 3.34 -0.18 17.50
N THR A 156 3.33 -0.39 16.19
CA THR A 156 3.06 0.68 15.20
C THR A 156 1.68 1.32 15.42
N CYS A 157 0.70 0.56 15.91
CA CYS A 157 -0.67 1.05 16.17
C CYS A 157 -0.99 1.17 17.67
N HIS A 158 -0.34 0.37 18.54
CA HIS A 158 -0.67 0.26 19.95
C HIS A 158 0.40 0.86 20.88
N GLY A 159 1.45 1.48 20.32
CA GLY A 159 2.57 2.02 21.08
C GLY A 159 3.48 0.95 21.69
N PRO A 160 4.47 1.35 22.51
CA PRO A 160 5.42 0.43 23.12
C PRO A 160 4.73 -0.65 23.96
N SER A 161 5.12 -1.92 23.79
CA SER A 161 4.45 -3.07 24.41
C SER A 161 5.19 -3.66 25.62
N GLN A 162 6.27 -3.04 26.12
CA GLN A 162 7.03 -3.56 27.24
C GLN A 162 6.16 -3.72 28.50
N ASP A 163 5.44 -2.67 28.88
CA ASP A 163 4.57 -2.69 30.05
C ASP A 163 3.46 -3.74 29.92
N HIS A 164 2.88 -3.87 28.70
CA HIS A 164 1.91 -4.92 28.39
C HIS A 164 2.48 -6.32 28.68
N VAL A 165 3.65 -6.62 28.16
CA VAL A 165 4.30 -7.92 28.37
C VAL A 165 4.61 -8.17 29.85
N GLU A 166 5.05 -7.13 30.58
CA GLU A 166 5.36 -7.24 32.01
C GLU A 166 4.10 -7.46 32.87
N ILE A 167 2.99 -6.76 32.56
CA ILE A 167 1.69 -6.94 33.22
C ILE A 167 1.22 -8.38 33.03
N PHE A 168 1.15 -8.85 31.78
CA PHE A 168 0.60 -10.17 31.47
C PHE A 168 1.50 -11.34 31.91
N ARG A 169 2.77 -11.13 32.15
CA ARG A 169 3.65 -12.13 32.80
C ARG A 169 3.40 -12.29 34.31
N LYS A 170 2.82 -11.28 34.94
CA LYS A 170 2.60 -11.25 36.40
C LYS A 170 1.21 -11.64 36.85
N ILE A 171 0.21 -11.51 35.96
CA ILE A 171 -1.18 -11.87 36.26
C ILE A 171 -1.40 -13.38 36.17
N LYS A 172 -2.41 -13.87 36.93
CA LYS A 172 -2.81 -15.28 36.91
C LYS A 172 -3.81 -15.52 35.81
N ASP A 173 -3.88 -16.77 35.34
CA ASP A 173 -4.85 -17.17 34.33
C ASP A 173 -6.29 -16.78 34.71
N GLY A 174 -6.97 -16.04 33.82
CA GLY A 174 -8.34 -15.59 34.02
C GLY A 174 -8.49 -14.21 34.66
N GLU A 175 -7.42 -13.61 35.16
CA GLU A 175 -7.46 -12.22 35.62
C GLU A 175 -7.36 -11.26 34.42
N VAL A 176 -8.18 -10.19 34.41
CA VAL A 176 -8.11 -9.12 33.43
C VAL A 176 -7.61 -7.87 34.15
N PRO A 177 -6.44 -7.33 33.80
CA PRO A 177 -5.93 -6.11 34.44
C PRO A 177 -6.80 -4.90 34.05
N GLU A 178 -6.88 -3.91 34.92
CA GLU A 178 -7.58 -2.65 34.65
C GLU A 178 -6.83 -1.84 33.57
N ASP A 179 -5.52 -1.82 33.64
CA ASP A 179 -4.64 -1.27 32.63
C ASP A 179 -3.89 -2.40 31.91
N ILE A 180 -3.97 -2.44 30.62
CA ILE A 180 -3.29 -3.44 29.76
C ILE A 180 -1.91 -3.00 29.29
N GLY A 181 -1.44 -1.80 29.64
CA GLY A 181 -0.14 -1.28 29.24
C GLY A 181 0.03 -1.06 27.72
N LEU A 182 -1.07 -0.76 27.01
CA LEU A 182 -1.08 -0.46 25.57
C LEU A 182 -2.05 0.68 25.27
N ILE A 183 -1.83 1.37 24.17
CA ILE A 183 -2.82 2.30 23.63
C ILE A 183 -4.05 1.52 23.18
N VAL A 184 -5.20 1.82 23.79
CA VAL A 184 -6.47 1.16 23.53
C VAL A 184 -7.19 1.87 22.37
N THR A 185 -6.97 1.41 21.14
CA THR A 185 -7.55 2.05 19.94
C THR A 185 -9.08 2.01 19.90
N LYS A 186 -9.73 1.15 20.69
CA LYS A 186 -11.21 1.11 20.81
C LYS A 186 -11.80 2.42 21.32
N THR A 187 -11.04 3.23 22.05
CA THR A 187 -11.47 4.53 22.58
C THR A 187 -11.15 5.71 21.66
N PHE A 188 -10.56 5.45 20.52
CA PHE A 188 -10.22 6.47 19.56
C PHE A 188 -11.45 7.10 18.93
N THR A 189 -11.37 8.39 18.65
CA THR A 189 -12.30 9.11 17.78
C THR A 189 -12.14 8.64 16.33
N HIS A 190 -13.11 8.96 15.48
CA HIS A 190 -13.01 8.70 14.04
C HIS A 190 -11.75 9.34 13.41
N GLU A 191 -11.40 10.56 13.85
CA GLU A 191 -10.18 11.22 13.40
C GLU A 191 -8.92 10.47 13.81
N GLN A 192 -8.84 9.97 15.05
CA GLN A 192 -7.70 9.20 15.54
C GLN A 192 -7.55 7.86 14.82
N HIS A 193 -8.68 7.16 14.50
CA HIS A 193 -8.64 5.95 13.68
C HIS A 193 -8.09 6.24 12.27
N ASN A 194 -8.61 7.28 11.61
CA ASN A 194 -8.16 7.67 10.27
C ASN A 194 -6.68 8.08 10.31
N SER A 195 -6.28 8.87 11.31
CA SER A 195 -4.90 9.29 11.52
C SER A 195 -3.93 8.11 11.73
N SER A 196 -4.38 7.06 12.43
CA SER A 196 -3.56 5.85 12.64
C SER A 196 -3.33 5.02 11.37
N CYS A 197 -4.25 5.10 10.40
CA CYS A 197 -4.12 4.39 9.11
C CYS A 197 -3.33 5.21 8.07
N ALA A 198 -3.41 6.54 8.16
CA ALA A 198 -2.88 7.46 7.17
C ALA A 198 -1.37 7.33 6.89
N PRO A 199 -0.46 7.09 7.85
CA PRO A 199 0.98 7.00 7.59
C PRO A 199 1.37 5.95 6.53
N CYS A 200 0.52 4.92 6.33
CA CYS A 200 0.71 3.90 5.30
C CYS A 200 -0.28 4.02 4.14
N HIS A 201 -1.34 4.81 4.30
CA HIS A 201 -2.44 4.93 3.32
C HIS A 201 -2.64 6.36 2.78
N ALA A 202 -1.69 7.26 3.05
CA ALA A 202 -1.67 8.60 2.48
C ALA A 202 -0.45 8.79 1.58
N LYS A 203 -0.65 9.48 0.45
CA LYS A 203 0.45 10.09 -0.29
C LYS A 203 0.85 11.36 0.45
N MET A 204 2.05 11.38 1.00
CA MET A 204 2.42 12.38 2.00
C MET A 204 3.92 12.69 1.99
N ARG A 205 4.26 13.82 2.60
CA ARG A 205 5.63 14.15 3.02
C ARG A 205 5.69 14.10 4.53
N SER A 206 6.69 13.42 5.07
CA SER A 206 6.92 13.37 6.52
C SER A 206 7.56 14.67 7.00
N LEU A 207 6.98 15.30 8.03
CA LEU A 207 7.53 16.49 8.66
C LEU A 207 8.49 16.12 9.81
N PRO A 208 8.10 15.29 10.79
CA PRO A 208 8.98 14.75 11.81
C PRO A 208 9.45 13.33 11.47
N LEU A 209 10.35 12.79 12.31
CA LEU A 209 10.90 11.45 12.14
C LEU A 209 10.04 10.32 12.76
N SER A 210 9.04 10.67 13.59
CA SER A 210 8.21 9.68 14.28
C SER A 210 6.77 10.13 14.37
N TYR A 211 5.86 9.16 14.43
CA TYR A 211 4.43 9.38 14.62
C TYR A 211 3.92 8.49 15.76
N PRO A 212 3.56 9.08 16.91
CA PRO A 212 2.93 8.34 18.00
C PRO A 212 1.49 7.95 17.66
N PRO A 213 1.08 6.69 17.86
CA PRO A 213 -0.27 6.26 17.60
C PRO A 213 -1.32 7.04 18.40
N GLY A 214 -2.38 7.48 17.72
CA GLY A 214 -3.47 8.25 18.31
C GLY A 214 -3.31 9.76 18.24
N GLU A 215 -2.17 10.27 17.79
CA GLU A 215 -1.99 11.68 17.48
C GLU A 215 -2.63 12.04 16.13
N ARG A 216 -2.76 13.33 15.88
CA ARG A 216 -3.36 13.82 14.65
C ARG A 216 -2.38 13.73 13.50
N PHE A 217 -2.79 13.12 12.38
CA PHE A 217 -1.95 12.92 11.19
C PHE A 217 -1.34 14.23 10.67
N PHE A 218 -2.12 15.29 10.57
CA PHE A 218 -1.70 16.57 10.00
C PHE A 218 -0.69 17.36 10.86
N ASP A 219 -0.40 16.91 12.08
CA ASP A 219 0.66 17.51 12.91
C ASP A 219 2.03 16.89 12.61
N HIS A 220 2.05 15.76 11.87
CA HIS A 220 3.24 15.00 11.56
C HIS A 220 3.53 14.86 10.07
N PHE A 221 2.52 15.03 9.22
CA PHE A 221 2.64 14.77 7.79
C PHE A 221 1.93 15.85 6.98
N ASP A 222 2.51 16.16 5.82
CA ASP A 222 1.90 17.00 4.80
C ASP A 222 1.26 16.10 3.73
N LEU A 223 -0.08 16.11 3.69
CA LEU A 223 -0.83 15.32 2.71
C LEU A 223 -0.69 15.94 1.32
N VAL A 224 -0.34 15.11 0.33
CA VAL A 224 -0.30 15.55 -1.06
C VAL A 224 -1.71 15.94 -1.52
N THR A 225 -1.82 17.15 -2.07
CA THR A 225 -3.09 17.74 -2.52
C THR A 225 -3.35 17.48 -4.00
N LEU A 226 -4.55 17.87 -4.46
CA LEU A 226 -4.98 17.69 -5.86
C LEU A 226 -4.21 18.56 -6.88
N GLU A 227 -3.29 19.41 -6.42
CA GLU A 227 -2.37 20.15 -7.28
C GLU A 227 -1.20 19.29 -7.80
N ASP A 228 -0.99 18.12 -7.19
CA ASP A 228 0.01 17.16 -7.63
C ASP A 228 -0.44 16.51 -8.95
N PRO A 229 0.46 16.34 -9.92
CA PRO A 229 0.14 15.75 -11.22
C PRO A 229 -0.33 14.29 -11.17
N ASP A 230 -0.22 13.63 -10.04
CA ASP A 230 -0.72 12.25 -9.83
C ASP A 230 -2.25 12.13 -9.73
N PHE A 231 -2.98 13.20 -9.95
CA PHE A 231 -4.44 13.20 -9.92
C PHE A 231 -5.03 13.60 -11.28
N TYR A 232 -6.13 12.96 -11.64
CA TYR A 232 -6.99 13.45 -12.71
C TYR A 232 -7.60 14.82 -12.32
N PRO A 233 -8.01 15.65 -13.30
CA PRO A 233 -8.63 16.94 -12.99
C PRO A 233 -9.90 16.87 -12.13
N ASP A 234 -10.56 15.71 -12.07
CA ASP A 234 -11.69 15.46 -11.18
C ASP A 234 -11.28 14.97 -9.78
N GLY A 235 -9.97 14.86 -9.51
CA GLY A 235 -9.40 14.49 -8.22
C GLY A 235 -9.35 12.99 -7.94
N ARG A 236 -9.56 12.12 -8.95
CA ARG A 236 -9.23 10.70 -8.83
C ARG A 236 -7.74 10.46 -9.00
N ASP A 237 -7.23 9.42 -8.36
CA ASP A 237 -5.82 9.06 -8.48
C ASP A 237 -5.49 8.59 -9.90
N LEU A 238 -4.48 9.20 -10.51
CA LEU A 238 -3.95 8.84 -11.82
C LEU A 238 -2.84 7.78 -11.70
N GLY A 239 -1.93 7.97 -10.77
CA GLY A 239 -0.82 7.07 -10.50
C GLY A 239 -1.11 6.14 -9.33
N GLU A 240 -0.18 6.09 -8.39
CA GLU A 240 -0.33 5.27 -7.20
C GLU A 240 -1.46 5.81 -6.31
N ASN A 241 -2.53 5.01 -6.17
CA ASN A 241 -3.70 5.37 -5.37
C ASN A 241 -3.38 5.18 -3.88
N TYR A 242 -3.29 6.31 -3.18
CA TYR A 242 -3.25 6.38 -1.73
C TYR A 242 -4.59 6.87 -1.20
N THR A 243 -5.24 6.06 -0.44
CA THR A 243 -6.64 6.18 -0.02
C THR A 243 -7.04 7.53 0.59
N MET A 244 -6.14 8.21 1.34
CA MET A 244 -6.54 9.35 2.19
C MET A 244 -7.02 10.56 1.41
N THR A 245 -6.38 10.95 0.32
CA THR A 245 -6.80 12.12 -0.47
C THR A 245 -8.20 11.88 -1.07
N GLY A 246 -8.44 10.70 -1.63
CA GLY A 246 -9.77 10.29 -2.11
C GLY A 246 -10.80 10.24 -0.98
N TRP A 247 -10.45 9.67 0.17
CA TRP A 247 -11.32 9.60 1.35
C TRP A 247 -11.82 10.99 1.79
N HIS A 248 -10.92 11.95 1.91
CA HIS A 248 -11.29 13.33 2.31
C HIS A 248 -12.19 14.06 1.32
N GLN A 249 -12.25 13.64 0.07
CA GLN A 249 -13.19 14.17 -0.92
C GLN A 249 -14.60 13.59 -0.78
N GLY A 250 -14.75 12.46 -0.08
CA GLY A 250 -16.00 11.72 0.03
C GLY A 250 -16.97 12.33 1.05
N ALA A 251 -18.27 12.34 0.73
CA ALA A 251 -19.31 12.75 1.68
C ALA A 251 -19.31 11.89 2.95
N CYS A 252 -18.94 10.62 2.85
CA CYS A 252 -18.80 9.72 4.00
C CYS A 252 -17.78 10.23 5.01
N ALA A 253 -16.61 10.64 4.55
CA ALA A 253 -15.57 11.22 5.41
C ALA A 253 -16.00 12.57 5.99
N GLN A 254 -16.59 13.42 5.15
CA GLN A 254 -17.04 14.77 5.53
C GLN A 254 -18.19 14.76 6.54
N SER A 255 -18.95 13.66 6.63
CA SER A 255 -19.99 13.50 7.63
C SER A 255 -19.46 13.49 9.07
N GLY A 256 -18.21 13.11 9.28
CA GLY A 256 -17.62 12.91 10.61
C GLY A 256 -18.17 11.72 11.38
N LEU A 257 -19.01 10.88 10.75
CA LEU A 257 -19.69 9.75 11.39
C LEU A 257 -18.98 8.42 11.15
N LEU A 258 -18.02 8.39 10.23
CA LEU A 258 -17.35 7.17 9.78
C LEU A 258 -15.81 7.33 9.82
N ASP A 259 -15.16 6.19 9.95
CA ASP A 259 -13.71 6.03 9.85
C ASP A 259 -13.34 4.76 9.07
N CYS A 260 -12.06 4.53 8.91
CA CYS A 260 -11.55 3.37 8.17
C CYS A 260 -12.05 2.04 8.74
N ILE A 261 -12.16 1.93 10.07
CA ILE A 261 -12.58 0.68 10.72
C ILE A 261 -14.08 0.40 10.67
N HIS A 262 -14.89 1.34 10.18
CA HIS A 262 -16.29 1.06 9.86
C HIS A 262 -16.40 -0.03 8.77
N CYS A 263 -15.62 0.10 7.71
CA CYS A 263 -15.62 -0.81 6.58
C CYS A 263 -14.54 -1.90 6.67
N HIS A 264 -13.42 -1.62 7.34
CA HIS A 264 -12.26 -2.51 7.42
C HIS A 264 -12.02 -3.04 8.82
N THR A 265 -11.41 -4.21 8.92
CA THR A 265 -10.78 -4.65 10.17
C THR A 265 -9.47 -3.89 10.38
N SER A 266 -8.93 -3.89 11.59
CA SER A 266 -7.60 -3.30 11.88
C SER A 266 -6.48 -3.91 11.01
N SER A 267 -6.66 -5.12 10.49
CA SER A 267 -5.74 -5.76 9.54
C SER A 267 -6.03 -5.41 8.06
N GLY A 268 -6.91 -4.46 7.78
CA GLY A 268 -7.22 -3.95 6.44
C GLY A 268 -8.16 -4.81 5.60
N ARG A 269 -8.73 -5.89 6.16
CA ARG A 269 -9.72 -6.70 5.43
C ARG A 269 -11.08 -6.01 5.43
N TYR A 270 -11.77 -6.02 4.29
CA TYR A 270 -13.14 -5.56 4.22
C TYR A 270 -14.05 -6.45 5.10
N ARG A 271 -14.81 -5.84 6.01
CA ARG A 271 -15.63 -6.55 6.99
C ARG A 271 -16.80 -7.30 6.36
N PHE A 272 -17.32 -6.79 5.25
CA PHE A 272 -18.52 -7.24 4.57
C PHE A 272 -18.19 -7.99 3.27
N ALA A 273 -17.08 -8.71 3.23
CA ALA A 273 -16.60 -9.39 2.03
C ALA A 273 -17.46 -10.60 1.60
N ASN A 274 -18.24 -11.15 2.52
CA ASN A 274 -19.06 -12.35 2.30
C ASN A 274 -20.50 -12.01 1.87
N GLU A 275 -21.51 -12.61 2.43
CA GLU A 275 -22.90 -12.55 1.97
C GLU A 275 -23.55 -11.15 2.02
N ASN A 276 -23.07 -10.24 2.87
CA ASN A 276 -23.60 -8.88 2.99
C ASN A 276 -22.64 -7.82 2.46
N HIS A 277 -22.35 -7.85 1.17
CA HIS A 277 -21.38 -6.92 0.55
C HIS A 277 -21.71 -5.43 0.74
N ASN A 278 -22.98 -5.09 0.90
CA ASN A 278 -23.47 -3.71 1.05
C ASN A 278 -23.67 -3.31 2.51
N GLY A 279 -23.31 -4.18 3.46
CA GLY A 279 -23.51 -3.96 4.89
C GLY A 279 -22.86 -2.69 5.44
N ALA A 280 -21.74 -2.27 4.87
CA ALA A 280 -21.10 -1.01 5.25
C ALA A 280 -21.94 0.22 4.90
N CYS A 281 -22.75 0.14 3.84
CA CYS A 281 -23.58 1.25 3.34
C CYS A 281 -24.95 1.31 4.00
N LEU A 282 -25.44 0.17 4.49
CA LEU A 282 -26.79 -0.03 4.99
C LEU A 282 -27.21 0.96 6.10
N PRO A 283 -26.39 1.26 7.12
CA PRO A 283 -26.80 2.14 8.22
C PRO A 283 -27.21 3.55 7.79
N CYS A 284 -26.68 4.05 6.67
CA CYS A 284 -26.96 5.40 6.17
C CYS A 284 -27.78 5.41 4.87
N HIS A 285 -27.71 4.32 4.08
CA HIS A 285 -28.33 4.21 2.75
C HIS A 285 -29.33 3.05 2.64
N GLU A 286 -30.09 2.78 3.71
CA GLU A 286 -31.01 1.66 3.81
C GLU A 286 -32.01 1.62 2.63
N GLU A 287 -32.56 2.75 2.22
CA GLU A 287 -33.51 2.83 1.11
C GLU A 287 -32.86 2.37 -0.21
N ASN A 288 -31.64 2.85 -0.51
CA ASN A 288 -30.92 2.50 -1.74
C ASN A 288 -30.47 1.03 -1.74
N VAL A 289 -30.05 0.51 -0.58
CA VAL A 289 -29.65 -0.90 -0.44
C VAL A 289 -30.83 -1.84 -0.61
N ASN A 290 -31.98 -1.50 -0.04
CA ASN A 290 -33.18 -2.31 -0.14
C ASN A 290 -33.90 -2.18 -1.49
N ASN A 291 -33.71 -1.08 -2.20
CA ASN A 291 -34.33 -0.80 -3.51
C ASN A 291 -33.27 -0.63 -4.61
N ILE A 292 -32.33 -1.56 -4.64
CA ILE A 292 -31.14 -1.45 -5.50
C ILE A 292 -31.47 -1.33 -7.00
N TRP A 293 -32.56 -1.95 -7.47
CA TRP A 293 -33.00 -1.81 -8.85
C TRP A 293 -33.40 -0.36 -9.19
N THR A 294 -34.22 0.26 -8.34
CA THR A 294 -34.67 1.64 -8.56
C THR A 294 -33.51 2.63 -8.50
N HIS A 295 -32.51 2.34 -7.64
CA HIS A 295 -31.31 3.17 -7.50
C HIS A 295 -30.34 2.98 -8.66
N SER A 296 -30.03 1.73 -9.00
CA SER A 296 -28.96 1.40 -9.96
C SER A 296 -29.44 1.28 -11.41
N HIS A 297 -30.74 1.01 -11.63
CA HIS A 297 -31.34 0.65 -12.92
C HIS A 297 -30.75 -0.63 -13.55
N HIS A 298 -30.10 -1.48 -12.75
CA HIS A 298 -29.54 -2.77 -13.19
C HIS A 298 -30.37 -3.94 -12.66
N PRO A 299 -30.51 -5.06 -13.40
CA PRO A 299 -31.29 -6.22 -12.96
C PRO A 299 -30.82 -6.80 -11.63
N VAL A 300 -31.74 -7.09 -10.72
CA VAL A 300 -31.47 -7.76 -9.45
C VAL A 300 -30.94 -9.17 -9.72
N GLY A 301 -29.86 -9.57 -9.04
CA GLY A 301 -29.28 -10.91 -9.19
C GLY A 301 -28.01 -11.00 -10.04
N THR A 302 -27.54 -9.89 -10.59
CA THR A 302 -26.18 -9.81 -11.15
C THR A 302 -25.16 -9.68 -10.02
N GLU A 303 -24.03 -10.39 -10.08
CA GLU A 303 -22.95 -10.30 -9.08
C GLU A 303 -22.40 -8.88 -8.91
N ASP A 304 -22.69 -8.00 -9.85
CA ASP A 304 -22.16 -6.64 -9.94
C ASP A 304 -22.96 -5.58 -9.17
N LEU A 305 -24.03 -5.97 -8.48
CA LEU A 305 -24.86 -5.03 -7.68
C LEU A 305 -24.29 -4.74 -6.29
N LYS A 306 -22.98 -4.70 -6.18
CA LYS A 306 -22.30 -4.19 -4.99
C LYS A 306 -22.19 -2.67 -5.10
N CYS A 307 -22.58 -1.94 -4.07
CA CYS A 307 -22.44 -0.49 -4.06
C CYS A 307 -21.01 -0.04 -4.43
N ILE A 308 -20.02 -0.76 -3.92
CA ILE A 308 -18.60 -0.50 -4.19
C ILE A 308 -18.21 -0.70 -5.67
N SER A 309 -18.92 -1.55 -6.43
CA SER A 309 -18.62 -1.75 -7.86
C SER A 309 -18.89 -0.48 -8.67
N CYS A 310 -19.86 0.32 -8.26
CA CYS A 310 -20.21 1.57 -8.94
C CYS A 310 -19.58 2.80 -8.28
N HIS A 311 -19.54 2.84 -6.94
CA HIS A 311 -19.12 4.01 -6.18
C HIS A 311 -17.61 4.04 -5.84
N MET A 312 -16.90 2.94 -6.09
CA MET A 312 -15.46 2.82 -5.84
C MET A 312 -14.75 2.20 -7.06
N PRO A 313 -14.78 2.87 -8.22
CA PRO A 313 -14.09 2.37 -9.41
C PRO A 313 -12.61 2.15 -9.11
N LYS A 314 -11.98 1.25 -9.86
CA LYS A 314 -10.59 0.91 -9.64
C LYS A 314 -9.67 1.65 -10.60
N THR A 315 -8.52 2.06 -10.08
CA THR A 315 -7.36 2.49 -10.84
C THR A 315 -6.30 1.41 -10.73
N THR A 316 -5.74 0.98 -11.87
CA THR A 316 -4.64 0.02 -11.90
C THR A 316 -3.33 0.78 -12.06
N PHE A 317 -2.41 0.60 -11.11
CA PHE A 317 -1.06 1.12 -11.19
C PHE A 317 -0.08 0.06 -10.68
N ALA A 318 1.04 -0.12 -11.37
CA ALA A 318 2.07 -1.11 -11.02
C ALA A 318 1.48 -2.51 -10.75
N ARG A 319 0.53 -2.95 -11.60
CA ARG A 319 -0.23 -4.22 -11.50
C ARG A 319 -1.09 -4.37 -10.25
N MET A 320 -1.34 -3.30 -9.53
CA MET A 320 -2.21 -3.29 -8.35
C MET A 320 -3.49 -2.52 -8.63
N ASP A 321 -4.63 -3.19 -8.48
CA ASP A 321 -5.95 -2.55 -8.56
C ASP A 321 -6.30 -1.95 -7.21
N ARG A 322 -6.55 -0.66 -7.17
CA ARG A 322 -6.95 0.08 -5.97
C ARG A 322 -8.26 0.80 -6.18
N SER A 323 -9.14 0.74 -5.18
CA SER A 323 -10.48 1.34 -5.24
C SER A 323 -10.42 2.82 -4.88
N ASP A 324 -11.15 3.65 -5.61
CA ASP A 324 -11.40 5.04 -5.25
C ASP A 324 -12.23 5.12 -3.95
N HIS A 325 -11.70 5.77 -2.92
CA HIS A 325 -12.38 5.96 -1.62
C HIS A 325 -13.15 7.27 -1.52
N SER A 326 -13.29 8.02 -2.61
CA SER A 326 -14.18 9.21 -2.61
C SER A 326 -15.67 8.83 -2.58
N MET A 327 -16.01 7.58 -2.96
CA MET A 327 -17.38 7.04 -2.95
C MET A 327 -18.38 7.93 -3.69
N ARG A 328 -17.93 8.64 -4.73
CA ARG A 328 -18.77 9.52 -5.55
C ARG A 328 -19.72 8.71 -6.43
N PRO A 329 -20.86 9.27 -6.84
CA PRO A 329 -21.69 8.66 -7.89
C PRO A 329 -20.88 8.46 -9.19
N PRO A 330 -21.14 7.38 -9.95
CA PRO A 330 -20.60 7.23 -11.28
C PRO A 330 -20.95 8.43 -12.16
N MET A 331 -19.95 9.03 -12.80
CA MET A 331 -20.15 10.21 -13.66
C MET A 331 -19.44 10.00 -15.01
N PRO A 332 -20.07 9.32 -15.97
CA PRO A 332 -19.46 9.08 -17.29
C PRO A 332 -19.02 10.37 -18.02
N ALA A 333 -19.67 11.50 -17.73
CA ALA A 333 -19.29 12.79 -18.28
C ALA A 333 -17.89 13.25 -17.86
N THR A 334 -17.45 12.95 -16.63
CA THR A 334 -16.09 13.27 -16.17
C THR A 334 -15.06 12.38 -16.83
N THR A 335 -15.40 11.11 -17.09
CA THR A 335 -14.54 10.20 -17.85
C THR A 335 -14.34 10.69 -19.27
N ILE A 336 -15.41 11.17 -19.94
CA ILE A 336 -15.31 11.73 -21.29
C ILE A 336 -14.46 13.00 -21.30
N ALA A 337 -14.56 13.82 -20.25
CA ALA A 337 -13.85 15.11 -20.17
C ALA A 337 -12.39 14.98 -19.71
N PHE A 338 -12.07 14.02 -18.85
CA PHE A 338 -10.80 13.94 -18.11
C PHE A 338 -10.12 12.57 -18.17
N GLU A 339 -10.71 11.61 -18.89
CA GLU A 339 -10.24 10.22 -18.99
C GLU A 339 -10.16 9.48 -17.64
N SER A 340 -10.73 10.05 -16.59
CA SER A 340 -10.74 9.43 -15.25
C SER A 340 -11.59 8.16 -15.23
N PRO A 341 -11.20 7.13 -14.46
CA PRO A 341 -11.92 5.86 -14.43
C PRO A 341 -13.32 6.01 -13.83
N ASN A 342 -14.29 5.28 -14.37
CA ASN A 342 -15.60 5.11 -13.77
C ASN A 342 -16.09 3.66 -13.94
N ALA A 343 -17.10 3.28 -13.17
CA ALA A 343 -17.61 1.92 -13.13
C ALA A 343 -18.32 1.47 -14.45
N CYS A 344 -18.68 2.40 -15.35
CA CYS A 344 -19.38 2.08 -16.59
C CYS A 344 -18.45 1.69 -17.74
N ASN A 345 -17.14 1.91 -17.58
CA ASN A 345 -16.13 1.70 -18.65
C ASN A 345 -15.20 0.52 -18.34
N ILE A 346 -15.55 -0.31 -17.37
CA ILE A 346 -14.76 -1.48 -16.96
C ILE A 346 -15.25 -2.72 -17.69
#